data_84b841b024f0ce7d5f173f752780f8f7
#
_entry.id   84b841b024f0ce7d5f173f752780f8f7
#
_cell.length_a   1.000
_cell.length_b   1.000
_cell.length_c   1.000
_cell.angle_alpha   90.00
_cell.angle_beta   90.00
_cell.angle_gamma   90.00
#
_symmetry.space_group_name_H-M   'P 1'
#
loop_
_entity.id
_entity.type
_entity.pdbx_description
1 polymer ?
#
loop_
_entity_poly.entity_id
_entity_poly.type
_entity_poly.pdbx_seq_one_letter_code
_entity_poly.pdbx_strand_id
1 'polypeptide(L)'
;FDEAEGLKDPYFRTKHDSEGLVRKQTAVPYRIYRPSMVVGHSQTGEIDKIDGPYYMFTLIKKIRETLPQWMPTLGIEGGRMNVVPVDFVADAMDHIAHKKGLDSHCFHLVDPEPMRFGEMMNTFARAAHAPEMTMRLDARMFGFIPAPLRVAMSSLPPVKRLTGMMLRDLQIPKSALEYIAYP
;
A
#
# COMPACT_ATOMS: atom_id res chain seq x y z
N PHE A 1 3.54 -11.25 18.54
CA PHE A 1 2.21 -11.72 18.09
C PHE A 1 1.10 -11.06 18.92
N ASP A 2 1.26 -11.02 20.23
CA ASP A 2 0.24 -10.48 21.16
C ASP A 2 0.11 -8.95 21.08
N GLU A 3 1.13 -8.26 20.59
CA GLU A 3 1.13 -6.81 20.34
C GLU A 3 0.07 -6.35 19.31
N ALA A 4 -0.44 -7.29 18.50
CA ALA A 4 -1.49 -7.05 17.52
C ALA A 4 -2.92 -7.28 18.07
N GLU A 5 -3.05 -7.57 19.37
CA GLU A 5 -4.36 -7.66 20.01
C GLU A 5 -5.06 -6.28 19.98
N GLY A 6 -6.33 -6.29 19.61
CA GLY A 6 -7.14 -5.06 19.53
C GLY A 6 -7.14 -4.33 18.19
N LEU A 7 -6.65 -4.96 17.12
CA LEU A 7 -6.79 -4.44 15.76
C LEU A 7 -8.25 -4.14 15.43
N LYS A 8 -8.53 -2.90 15.04
CA LYS A 8 -9.90 -2.44 14.72
C LYS A 8 -10.36 -2.86 13.34
N ASP A 9 -9.41 -2.99 12.38
CA ASP A 9 -9.72 -3.38 11.02
C ASP A 9 -10.06 -4.88 10.96
N PRO A 10 -11.25 -5.26 10.47
CA PRO A 10 -11.69 -6.65 10.41
C PRO A 10 -10.76 -7.56 9.60
N TYR A 11 -10.14 -7.04 8.53
CA TYR A 11 -9.23 -7.81 7.70
C TYR A 11 -7.97 -8.21 8.48
N PHE A 12 -7.29 -7.25 9.12
CA PHE A 12 -6.10 -7.54 9.91
C PHE A 12 -6.41 -8.39 11.12
N ARG A 13 -7.56 -8.16 11.76
CA ARG A 13 -8.02 -8.97 12.88
C ARG A 13 -8.22 -10.44 12.48
N THR A 14 -8.93 -10.70 11.38
CA THR A 14 -9.17 -12.08 10.94
C THR A 14 -7.87 -12.78 10.53
N LYS A 15 -6.91 -12.07 9.92
CA LYS A 15 -5.58 -12.62 9.60
C LYS A 15 -4.80 -12.96 10.88
N HIS A 16 -4.81 -12.08 11.87
CA HIS A 16 -4.18 -12.32 13.16
C HIS A 16 -4.78 -13.53 13.88
N ASP A 17 -6.12 -13.59 13.96
CA ASP A 17 -6.83 -14.68 14.62
C ASP A 17 -6.57 -16.03 13.94
N SER A 18 -6.57 -16.05 12.60
CA SER A 18 -6.26 -17.24 11.80
C SER A 18 -4.83 -17.73 12.05
N GLU A 19 -3.87 -16.85 12.11
CA GLU A 19 -2.49 -17.21 12.45
C GLU A 19 -2.40 -17.75 13.88
N GLY A 20 -3.14 -17.16 14.83
CA GLY A 20 -3.21 -17.63 16.20
C GLY A 20 -3.71 -19.08 16.31
N LEU A 21 -4.69 -19.45 15.50
CA LEU A 21 -5.20 -20.82 15.43
C LEU A 21 -4.13 -21.80 14.89
N VAL A 22 -3.41 -21.41 13.83
CA VAL A 22 -2.32 -22.23 13.29
C VAL A 22 -1.20 -22.42 14.31
N ARG A 23 -0.82 -21.38 15.04
CA ARG A 23 0.23 -21.47 16.07
C ARG A 23 -0.13 -22.35 17.26
N LYS A 24 -1.41 -22.43 17.60
CA LYS A 24 -1.90 -23.24 18.72
C LYS A 24 -2.04 -24.73 18.38
N GLN A 25 -2.19 -25.07 17.11
CA GLN A 25 -2.27 -26.47 16.70
C GLN A 25 -0.86 -27.12 16.73
N THR A 26 -0.76 -28.37 17.13
CA THR A 26 0.48 -29.11 17.25
C THR A 26 0.48 -30.44 16.46
N ALA A 27 -0.63 -30.73 15.78
CA ALA A 27 -0.82 -32.02 15.12
C ALA A 27 0.01 -32.20 13.85
N VAL A 28 0.30 -31.08 13.15
CA VAL A 28 1.06 -31.11 11.89
C VAL A 28 2.12 -30.00 11.88
N PRO A 29 3.28 -30.24 11.23
CA PRO A 29 4.26 -29.18 10.98
C PRO A 29 3.64 -28.06 10.16
N TYR A 30 3.99 -26.81 10.47
CA TYR A 30 3.50 -25.64 9.73
C TYR A 30 4.59 -24.62 9.50
N ARG A 31 4.40 -23.76 8.52
CA ARG A 31 5.20 -22.58 8.24
C ARG A 31 4.27 -21.43 7.93
N ILE A 32 4.58 -20.25 8.44
CA ILE A 32 3.78 -19.05 8.25
C ILE A 32 4.52 -18.11 7.32
N TYR A 33 3.87 -17.67 6.26
CA TYR A 33 4.41 -16.71 5.32
C TYR A 33 3.62 -15.41 5.42
N ARG A 34 4.30 -14.31 5.62
CA ARG A 34 3.73 -12.97 5.69
C ARG A 34 4.28 -12.11 4.55
N PRO A 35 3.75 -12.25 3.34
CA PRO A 35 4.13 -11.36 2.26
C PRO A 35 3.63 -9.95 2.56
N SER A 36 4.40 -8.95 2.13
CA SER A 36 3.92 -7.58 2.07
C SER A 36 2.91 -7.41 0.93
N MET A 37 2.68 -6.21 0.47
CA MET A 37 1.75 -5.95 -0.63
C MET A 37 2.30 -6.58 -1.92
N VAL A 38 1.63 -7.64 -2.41
CA VAL A 38 2.03 -8.36 -3.60
C VAL A 38 1.58 -7.58 -4.84
N VAL A 39 2.53 -7.37 -5.75
CA VAL A 39 2.31 -6.71 -7.04
C VAL A 39 2.53 -7.68 -8.19
N GLY A 40 2.32 -7.23 -9.43
CA GLY A 40 2.46 -8.05 -10.62
C GLY A 40 3.85 -8.70 -10.78
N HIS A 41 3.97 -9.55 -11.78
CA HIS A 41 5.19 -10.27 -12.09
C HIS A 41 6.33 -9.29 -12.46
N SER A 42 7.52 -9.49 -11.90
CA SER A 42 8.63 -8.53 -12.00
C SER A 42 9.12 -8.27 -13.43
N GLN A 43 9.02 -9.26 -14.31
CA GLN A 43 9.51 -9.16 -15.69
C GLN A 43 8.41 -8.91 -16.71
N THR A 44 7.23 -9.52 -16.54
CA THR A 44 6.14 -9.40 -17.52
C THR A 44 5.15 -8.29 -17.18
N GLY A 45 5.09 -7.88 -15.91
CA GLY A 45 4.10 -6.92 -15.41
C GLY A 45 2.69 -7.49 -15.30
N GLU A 46 2.49 -8.78 -15.61
CA GLU A 46 1.17 -9.41 -15.53
C GLU A 46 0.61 -9.39 -14.11
N ILE A 47 -0.67 -9.10 -14.03
CA ILE A 47 -1.42 -9.09 -12.77
C ILE A 47 -2.87 -9.50 -13.04
N ASP A 48 -3.40 -10.41 -12.22
CA ASP A 48 -4.77 -10.91 -12.34
C ASP A 48 -5.80 -9.96 -11.70
N LYS A 49 -5.39 -9.17 -10.71
CA LYS A 49 -6.30 -8.36 -9.93
C LYS A 49 -5.76 -6.96 -9.70
N ILE A 50 -6.59 -5.96 -10.00
CA ILE A 50 -6.27 -4.56 -9.75
C ILE A 50 -6.73 -4.19 -8.33
N ASP A 51 -5.80 -4.19 -7.38
CA ASP A 51 -6.03 -3.73 -6.01
C ASP A 51 -4.76 -3.05 -5.42
N GLY A 52 -4.80 -2.64 -4.16
CA GLY A 52 -3.65 -2.01 -3.51
C GLY A 52 -3.14 -0.76 -4.24
N PRO A 53 -1.84 -0.69 -4.61
CA PRO A 53 -1.25 0.50 -5.23
C PRO A 53 -1.81 0.80 -6.62
N TYR A 54 -2.45 -0.17 -7.28
CA TYR A 54 -2.98 0.00 -8.64
C TYR A 54 -4.20 0.92 -8.71
N TYR A 55 -4.89 1.18 -7.61
CA TYR A 55 -5.94 2.21 -7.57
C TYR A 55 -5.42 3.60 -7.98
N MET A 56 -4.12 3.85 -7.79
CA MET A 56 -3.48 5.10 -8.19
C MET A 56 -3.36 5.26 -9.71
N PHE A 57 -3.45 4.18 -10.49
CA PHE A 57 -3.33 4.25 -11.96
C PHE A 57 -4.44 5.08 -12.59
N THR A 58 -5.67 5.00 -12.06
CA THR A 58 -6.78 5.83 -12.54
C THR A 58 -6.52 7.32 -12.30
N LEU A 59 -5.94 7.66 -11.15
CA LEU A 59 -5.53 9.03 -10.83
C LEU A 59 -4.43 9.51 -11.77
N ILE A 60 -3.38 8.71 -11.97
CA ILE A 60 -2.24 9.02 -12.85
C ILE A 60 -2.71 9.21 -14.30
N LYS A 61 -3.62 8.33 -14.77
CA LYS A 61 -4.23 8.46 -16.09
C LYS A 61 -4.94 9.81 -16.24
N LYS A 62 -5.76 10.19 -15.28
CA LYS A 62 -6.50 11.46 -15.31
C LYS A 62 -5.56 12.68 -15.26
N ILE A 63 -4.49 12.63 -14.48
CA ILE A 63 -3.45 13.67 -14.45
C ILE A 63 -2.80 13.79 -15.82
N ARG A 64 -2.40 12.68 -16.44
CA ARG A 64 -1.81 12.64 -17.78
C ARG A 64 -2.72 13.24 -18.86
N GLU A 65 -4.02 12.97 -18.77
CA GLU A 65 -5.01 13.48 -19.74
C GLU A 65 -5.29 14.99 -19.56
N THR A 66 -5.00 15.54 -18.36
CA THR A 66 -5.34 16.93 -18.02
C THR A 66 -4.13 17.86 -18.07
N LEU A 67 -2.92 17.36 -17.74
CA LEU A 67 -1.72 18.14 -17.60
C LEU A 67 -0.60 17.62 -18.52
N PRO A 68 0.20 18.51 -19.13
CA PRO A 68 1.36 18.08 -19.91
C PRO A 68 2.44 17.48 -19.01
N GLN A 69 3.20 16.51 -19.51
CA GLN A 69 4.20 15.75 -18.76
C GLN A 69 5.26 16.62 -18.04
N TRP A 70 5.63 17.75 -18.66
CA TRP A 70 6.64 18.67 -18.12
C TRP A 70 6.15 19.52 -16.95
N MET A 71 4.83 19.54 -16.67
CA MET A 71 4.26 20.39 -15.61
C MET A 71 4.60 19.84 -14.23
N PRO A 72 5.24 20.63 -13.34
CA PRO A 72 5.49 20.20 -11.98
C PRO A 72 4.17 20.07 -11.21
N THR A 73 4.01 18.99 -10.49
CA THR A 73 2.83 18.77 -9.64
C THR A 73 3.20 18.71 -8.16
N LEU A 74 2.25 19.08 -7.32
CA LEU A 74 2.35 18.95 -5.87
C LEU A 74 1.81 17.60 -5.45
N GLY A 75 2.58 16.86 -4.67
CA GLY A 75 2.18 15.58 -4.10
C GLY A 75 2.30 15.56 -2.59
N ILE A 76 1.81 14.48 -2.02
CA ILE A 76 1.95 14.18 -0.59
C ILE A 76 2.99 13.08 -0.45
N GLU A 77 4.02 13.32 0.37
CA GLU A 77 4.94 12.27 0.78
C GLU A 77 4.31 11.50 1.94
N GLY A 78 4.09 10.21 1.71
CA GLY A 78 3.61 9.28 2.73
C GLY A 78 4.74 8.49 3.39
N GLY A 79 4.35 7.48 4.15
CA GLY A 79 5.26 6.49 4.71
C GLY A 79 5.98 5.66 3.65
N ARG A 80 6.74 4.68 4.09
CA ARG A 80 7.34 3.69 3.19
C ARG A 80 6.32 2.62 2.85
N MET A 81 6.23 2.26 1.59
CA MET A 81 5.37 1.18 1.12
C MET A 81 6.22 -0.02 0.72
N ASN A 82 5.97 -1.13 1.38
CA ASN A 82 6.63 -2.37 1.07
C ASN A 82 5.80 -3.12 0.04
N VAL A 83 6.36 -3.31 -1.14
CA VAL A 83 5.75 -4.04 -2.26
C VAL A 83 6.72 -5.10 -2.75
N VAL A 84 6.22 -6.28 -3.07
CA VAL A 84 7.01 -7.41 -3.57
C VAL A 84 6.36 -8.02 -4.80
N PRO A 85 7.13 -8.41 -5.82
CA PRO A 85 6.59 -9.09 -7.00
C PRO A 85 6.02 -10.47 -6.65
N VAL A 86 5.00 -10.91 -7.39
CA VAL A 86 4.36 -12.22 -7.18
C VAL A 86 5.31 -13.39 -7.42
N ASP A 87 6.18 -13.29 -8.41
CA ASP A 87 7.21 -14.29 -8.71
C ASP A 87 8.22 -14.44 -7.56
N PHE A 88 8.69 -13.33 -6.97
CA PHE A 88 9.53 -13.39 -5.77
C PHE A 88 8.82 -14.12 -4.62
N VAL A 89 7.55 -13.83 -4.39
CA VAL A 89 6.78 -14.48 -3.32
C VAL A 89 6.63 -15.97 -3.58
N ALA A 90 6.32 -16.36 -4.83
CA ALA A 90 6.18 -17.76 -5.22
C ALA A 90 7.50 -18.53 -5.05
N ASP A 91 8.61 -17.99 -5.55
CA ASP A 91 9.94 -18.62 -5.48
C ASP A 91 10.43 -18.72 -4.02
N ALA A 92 10.22 -17.68 -3.22
CA ALA A 92 10.58 -17.68 -1.80
C ALA A 92 9.76 -18.73 -1.02
N MET A 93 8.46 -18.82 -1.28
CA MET A 93 7.59 -19.81 -0.66
C MET A 93 8.01 -21.24 -1.05
N ASP A 94 8.26 -21.48 -2.32
CA ASP A 94 8.73 -22.79 -2.82
C ASP A 94 10.05 -23.18 -2.16
N HIS A 95 11.05 -22.29 -2.19
CA HIS A 95 12.35 -22.54 -1.57
C HIS A 95 12.22 -22.85 -0.07
N ILE A 96 11.49 -22.05 0.67
CA ILE A 96 11.31 -22.22 2.12
C ILE A 96 10.50 -23.50 2.39
N ALA A 97 9.48 -23.83 1.59
CA ALA A 97 8.64 -25.01 1.76
C ALA A 97 9.44 -26.32 1.67
N HIS A 98 10.46 -26.38 0.81
CA HIS A 98 11.29 -27.57 0.61
C HIS A 98 12.53 -27.61 1.53
N LYS A 99 12.86 -26.53 2.21
CA LYS A 99 14.01 -26.49 3.12
C LYS A 99 13.69 -27.18 4.46
N LYS A 100 14.54 -28.14 4.87
CA LYS A 100 14.38 -28.87 6.14
C LYS A 100 14.68 -27.98 7.36
N GLY A 101 14.06 -28.28 8.49
CA GLY A 101 14.35 -27.62 9.77
C GLY A 101 13.75 -26.24 9.95
N LEU A 102 12.78 -25.85 9.12
CA LEU A 102 12.11 -24.56 9.18
C LEU A 102 10.64 -24.64 9.66
N ASP A 103 10.25 -25.77 10.24
CA ASP A 103 8.90 -25.95 10.77
C ASP A 103 8.67 -25.06 12.00
N SER A 104 7.46 -24.63 12.19
CA SER A 104 7.03 -23.70 13.25
C SER A 104 7.66 -22.30 13.18
N HIS A 105 8.24 -21.92 12.05
CA HIS A 105 8.79 -20.58 11.82
C HIS A 105 7.81 -19.69 11.04
N CYS A 106 7.99 -18.38 11.23
CA CYS A 106 7.29 -17.34 10.49
C CYS A 106 8.28 -16.54 9.64
N PHE A 107 7.96 -16.36 8.36
CA PHE A 107 8.81 -15.71 7.38
C PHE A 107 8.12 -14.45 6.84
N HIS A 108 8.80 -13.32 6.94
CA HIS A 108 8.37 -12.08 6.33
C HIS A 108 8.97 -11.99 4.91
N LEU A 109 8.12 -12.02 3.90
CA LEU A 109 8.50 -11.88 2.50
C LEU A 109 8.33 -10.41 2.11
N VAL A 110 9.35 -9.63 2.35
CA VAL A 110 9.33 -8.17 2.28
C VAL A 110 10.57 -7.66 1.54
N ASP A 111 10.46 -6.48 0.96
CA ASP A 111 11.61 -5.73 0.48
C ASP A 111 12.35 -5.14 1.70
N PRO A 112 13.66 -5.40 1.88
CA PRO A 112 14.43 -4.84 2.98
C PRO A 112 14.58 -3.31 2.89
N GLU A 113 14.44 -2.73 1.69
CA GLU A 113 14.57 -1.29 1.44
C GLU A 113 13.29 -0.71 0.81
N PRO A 114 12.16 -0.69 1.54
CA PRO A 114 10.89 -0.29 0.98
C PRO A 114 10.91 1.15 0.50
N MET A 115 10.34 1.36 -0.68
CA MET A 115 10.27 2.64 -1.37
C MET A 115 9.34 3.62 -0.65
N ARG A 116 9.63 4.91 -0.70
CA ARG A 116 8.70 5.94 -0.23
C ARG A 116 7.49 6.05 -1.14
N PHE A 117 6.33 6.35 -0.59
CA PHE A 117 5.08 6.46 -1.35
C PHE A 117 5.19 7.43 -2.53
N GLY A 118 5.72 8.63 -2.31
CA GLY A 118 5.89 9.61 -3.38
C GLY A 118 6.88 9.19 -4.47
N GLU A 119 7.88 8.40 -4.12
CA GLU A 119 8.82 7.82 -5.08
C GLU A 119 8.15 6.73 -5.93
N MET A 120 7.36 5.87 -5.32
CA MET A 120 6.56 4.89 -6.03
C MET A 120 5.57 5.56 -7.00
N MET A 121 4.89 6.62 -6.55
CA MET A 121 3.99 7.39 -7.40
C MET A 121 4.70 8.03 -8.59
N ASN A 122 5.91 8.57 -8.39
CA ASN A 122 6.70 9.12 -9.49
C ASN A 122 7.18 8.03 -10.46
N THR A 123 7.47 6.82 -9.96
CA THR A 123 7.78 5.67 -10.81
C THR A 123 6.60 5.32 -11.72
N PHE A 124 5.40 5.29 -11.17
CA PHE A 124 4.18 5.07 -11.96
C PHE A 124 3.90 6.22 -12.94
N ALA A 125 4.11 7.48 -12.52
CA ALA A 125 3.92 8.64 -13.38
C ALA A 125 4.88 8.61 -14.57
N ARG A 126 6.17 8.32 -14.35
CA ARG A 126 7.16 8.17 -15.43
C ARG A 126 6.76 7.08 -16.42
N ALA A 127 6.40 5.90 -15.92
CA ALA A 127 5.97 4.78 -16.76
C ALA A 127 4.70 5.10 -17.58
N ALA A 128 3.82 5.93 -17.04
CA ALA A 128 2.60 6.37 -17.70
C ALA A 128 2.76 7.64 -18.56
N HIS A 129 3.97 8.22 -18.66
CA HIS A 129 4.21 9.52 -19.29
C HIS A 129 3.34 10.66 -18.72
N ALA A 130 3.09 10.62 -17.42
CA ALA A 130 2.36 11.63 -16.65
C ALA A 130 3.32 12.59 -15.93
N PRO A 131 2.84 13.78 -15.52
CA PRO A 131 3.63 14.70 -14.69
C PRO A 131 4.06 14.06 -13.37
N GLU A 132 5.31 14.29 -12.97
CA GLU A 132 5.86 13.83 -11.69
C GLU A 132 5.58 14.83 -10.56
N MET A 133 5.51 14.34 -9.34
CA MET A 133 5.46 15.15 -8.13
C MET A 133 6.86 15.73 -7.87
N THR A 134 7.08 16.98 -8.22
CA THR A 134 8.36 17.68 -8.00
C THR A 134 8.46 18.29 -6.61
N MET A 135 7.32 18.69 -6.04
CA MET A 135 7.21 19.14 -4.65
C MET A 135 6.38 18.15 -3.85
N ARG A 136 6.93 17.59 -2.79
CA ARG A 136 6.27 16.62 -1.93
C ARG A 136 6.16 17.18 -0.51
N LEU A 137 4.92 17.33 -0.04
CA LEU A 137 4.64 17.74 1.33
C LEU A 137 4.59 16.50 2.21
N ASP A 138 5.33 16.49 3.31
CA ASP A 138 5.28 15.39 4.27
C ASP A 138 3.90 15.32 4.91
N ALA A 139 3.24 14.15 4.78
CA ALA A 139 1.92 13.92 5.37
C ALA A 139 1.89 14.13 6.89
N ARG A 140 3.05 13.95 7.57
CA ARG A 140 3.19 14.20 9.02
C ARG A 140 2.96 15.65 9.38
N MET A 141 3.24 16.58 8.47
CA MET A 141 2.98 18.01 8.71
C MET A 141 1.49 18.30 8.94
N PHE A 142 0.60 17.50 8.34
CA PHE A 142 -0.83 17.60 8.59
C PHE A 142 -1.24 17.16 10.01
N GLY A 143 -0.41 16.35 10.68
CA GLY A 143 -0.60 15.93 12.07
C GLY A 143 -0.49 17.09 13.07
N PHE A 144 0.28 18.12 12.76
CA PHE A 144 0.43 19.31 13.59
C PHE A 144 -0.76 20.31 13.46
N ILE A 145 -1.63 20.08 12.49
CA ILE A 145 -2.82 20.93 12.31
C ILE A 145 -3.85 20.53 13.36
N PRO A 146 -4.31 21.47 14.22
CA PRO A 146 -5.33 21.19 15.23
C PRO A 146 -6.59 20.58 14.61
N ALA A 147 -7.24 19.65 15.31
CA ALA A 147 -8.40 18.94 14.81
C ALA A 147 -9.53 19.88 14.28
N PRO A 148 -9.90 20.99 14.93
CA PRO A 148 -10.91 21.89 14.40
C PRO A 148 -10.51 22.53 13.08
N LEU A 149 -9.22 22.83 12.88
CA LEU A 149 -8.73 23.42 11.63
C LEU A 149 -8.71 22.37 10.50
N ARG A 150 -8.37 21.10 10.80
CA ARG A 150 -8.49 19.98 9.83
C ARG A 150 -9.94 19.81 9.36
N VAL A 151 -10.89 19.87 10.27
CA VAL A 151 -12.32 19.77 9.93
C VAL A 151 -12.75 20.97 9.07
N ALA A 152 -12.33 22.18 9.41
CA ALA A 152 -12.59 23.38 8.62
C ALA A 152 -11.99 23.27 7.21
N MET A 153 -10.73 22.83 7.08
CA MET A 153 -10.05 22.63 5.80
C MET A 153 -10.75 21.54 4.95
N SER A 154 -11.14 20.43 5.56
CA SER A 154 -11.88 19.36 4.85
C SER A 154 -13.27 19.81 4.40
N SER A 155 -13.80 20.86 5.00
CA SER A 155 -15.10 21.46 4.67
C SER A 155 -15.04 22.45 3.51
N LEU A 156 -13.83 22.87 3.10
CA LEU A 156 -13.66 23.79 1.98
C LEU A 156 -14.18 23.18 0.66
N PRO A 157 -14.92 23.95 -0.16
CA PRO A 157 -15.49 23.45 -1.41
C PRO A 157 -14.50 22.75 -2.35
N PRO A 158 -13.27 23.29 -2.58
CA PRO A 158 -12.29 22.61 -3.45
C PRO A 158 -11.81 21.29 -2.86
N VAL A 159 -11.63 21.20 -1.54
CA VAL A 159 -11.19 19.96 -0.87
C VAL A 159 -12.29 18.90 -0.92
N LYS A 160 -13.55 19.29 -0.65
CA LYS A 160 -14.71 18.39 -0.78
C LYS A 160 -14.88 17.89 -2.22
N ARG A 161 -14.69 18.75 -3.22
CA ARG A 161 -14.75 18.36 -4.63
C ARG A 161 -13.65 17.35 -4.96
N LEU A 162 -12.40 17.60 -4.53
CA LEU A 162 -11.27 16.70 -4.76
C LEU A 162 -11.48 15.34 -4.08
N THR A 163 -11.88 15.34 -2.81
CA THR A 163 -12.19 14.12 -2.06
C THR A 163 -13.39 13.37 -2.67
N GLY A 164 -14.42 14.09 -3.11
CA GLY A 164 -15.58 13.53 -3.79
C GLY A 164 -15.21 12.89 -5.13
N MET A 165 -14.34 13.51 -5.91
CA MET A 165 -13.79 12.93 -7.15
C MET A 165 -12.95 11.69 -6.85
N MET A 166 -12.07 11.74 -5.85
CA MET A 166 -11.27 10.56 -5.46
C MET A 166 -12.13 9.36 -5.08
N LEU A 167 -13.17 9.58 -4.29
CA LEU A 167 -14.03 8.50 -3.81
C LEU A 167 -15.05 8.00 -4.86
N ARG A 168 -15.58 8.88 -5.70
CA ARG A 168 -16.63 8.54 -6.66
C ARG A 168 -16.09 8.18 -8.04
N ASP A 169 -15.25 9.03 -8.59
CA ASP A 169 -14.81 8.93 -9.98
C ASP A 169 -13.59 8.01 -10.12
N LEU A 170 -12.74 7.93 -9.09
CA LEU A 170 -11.55 7.09 -9.09
C LEU A 170 -11.76 5.74 -8.40
N GLN A 171 -12.93 5.52 -7.80
CA GLN A 171 -13.27 4.31 -7.04
C GLN A 171 -12.20 3.90 -6.00
N ILE A 172 -11.48 4.88 -5.46
CA ILE A 172 -10.48 4.63 -4.43
C ILE A 172 -11.20 4.30 -3.12
N PRO A 173 -11.03 3.11 -2.55
CA PRO A 173 -11.65 2.76 -1.28
C PRO A 173 -11.17 3.70 -0.16
N LYS A 174 -12.03 4.01 0.80
CA LYS A 174 -11.66 4.82 1.98
C LYS A 174 -10.46 4.24 2.71
N SER A 175 -10.38 2.91 2.81
CA SER A 175 -9.25 2.20 3.40
C SER A 175 -7.93 2.49 2.70
N ALA A 176 -7.90 2.66 1.36
CA ALA A 176 -6.67 2.99 0.64
C ALA A 176 -6.15 4.40 0.99
N LEU A 177 -7.05 5.34 1.32
CA LEU A 177 -6.66 6.68 1.78
C LEU A 177 -6.08 6.66 3.20
N GLU A 178 -6.53 5.74 4.04
CA GLU A 178 -6.00 5.55 5.39
C GLU A 178 -4.57 5.00 5.36
N TYR A 179 -4.23 4.13 4.41
CA TYR A 179 -2.86 3.63 4.24
C TYR A 179 -1.85 4.72 3.89
N ILE A 180 -2.26 5.77 3.16
CA ILE A 180 -1.39 6.90 2.82
C ILE A 180 -1.08 7.75 4.06
N ALA A 181 -1.99 7.78 5.02
CA ALA A 181 -1.88 8.57 6.25
C ALA A 181 -1.17 7.83 7.41
N TYR A 182 -0.87 6.53 7.24
CA TYR A 182 -0.16 5.75 8.27
C TYR A 182 1.33 6.12 8.28
N PRO A 183 1.90 6.40 9.49
CA PRO A 183 3.31 6.80 9.65
C PRO A 183 4.30 5.66 9.36
#